data_59e033d5de189dde79825108c19769a2
#
_entry.id   59e033d5de189dde79825108c19769a2
#
_cell.length_a   1.000
_cell.length_b   1.000
_cell.length_c   1.000
_cell.angle_alpha   90.00
_cell.angle_beta   90.00
_cell.angle_gamma   90.00
#
_symmetry.space_group_name_H-M   'P 1'
#
loop_
_entity.id
_entity.type
_entity.pdbx_description
1 polymer ?
#
loop_
_entity_poly.entity_id
_entity_poly.type
_entity_poly.pdbx_seq_one_letter_code
_entity_poly.pdbx_strand_id
1 'polypeptide(L)'
;LDLGYSINTTDPGQLEEAFNLLKTAKDSGVYQAFVMDEVFQKMEGGNAAIAMYYAGDYLTMLENNEDLAFVIPEEGSNWFVDAMCVLKSSQHKAEAYEWINFIASTDSNLANMDYIWYASPNAEALAEYPAYYEEQYGEPLDEEIYNIMAIPDEERERCEIYVNLPQETLKFYDKLWTQLGV
;
A
#
# COMPACT_ATOMS: atom_id res chain seq x y z
N LEU A 1 -14.81 5.21 -0.60
CA LEU A 1 -15.02 4.76 -1.98
C LEU A 1 -16.32 3.98 -2.12
N ASP A 2 -16.56 2.95 -1.33
CA ASP A 2 -17.81 2.14 -1.34
C ASP A 2 -19.10 2.99 -1.33
N LEU A 3 -19.12 4.09 -0.61
CA LEU A 3 -20.23 5.05 -0.57
C LEU A 3 -20.21 6.08 -1.74
N GLY A 4 -19.30 5.96 -2.69
CA GLY A 4 -19.10 6.90 -3.79
C GLY A 4 -18.43 8.22 -3.38
N TYR A 5 -17.78 8.25 -2.21
CA TYR A 5 -17.05 9.42 -1.73
C TYR A 5 -15.55 9.29 -1.96
N SER A 6 -14.87 10.43 -2.20
CA SER A 6 -13.41 10.46 -2.25
C SER A 6 -12.81 10.09 -0.87
N ILE A 7 -11.68 9.36 -0.89
CA ILE A 7 -10.88 9.11 0.32
C ILE A 7 -10.36 10.41 0.94
N ASN A 8 -10.36 11.50 0.17
CA ASN A 8 -9.90 12.82 0.58
C ASN A 8 -11.05 13.77 0.93
N THR A 9 -12.27 13.25 1.13
CA THR A 9 -13.41 14.11 1.48
C THR A 9 -13.16 14.91 2.75
N THR A 10 -13.60 16.16 2.75
CA THR A 10 -13.59 17.05 3.91
C THR A 10 -15.00 17.32 4.45
N ASP A 11 -16.01 16.69 3.87
CA ASP A 11 -17.41 16.83 4.29
C ASP A 11 -17.66 15.99 5.56
N PRO A 12 -18.02 16.64 6.70
CA PRO A 12 -18.27 15.91 7.94
C PRO A 12 -19.41 14.90 7.85
N GLY A 13 -20.44 15.17 7.02
CA GLY A 13 -21.56 14.25 6.83
C GLY A 13 -21.13 12.95 6.15
N GLN A 14 -20.31 13.05 5.10
CA GLN A 14 -19.74 11.88 4.42
C GLN A 14 -18.83 11.06 5.34
N LEU A 15 -18.03 11.75 6.16
CA LEU A 15 -17.15 11.10 7.15
C LEU A 15 -17.96 10.38 8.24
N GLU A 16 -19.04 10.99 8.72
CA GLU A 16 -19.94 10.35 9.70
C GLU A 16 -20.67 9.14 9.10
N GLU A 17 -21.07 9.21 7.83
CA GLU A 17 -21.72 8.09 7.15
C GLU A 17 -20.76 6.91 7.01
N ALA A 18 -19.53 7.14 6.53
CA ALA A 18 -18.49 6.12 6.44
C ALA A 18 -18.14 5.53 7.81
N PHE A 19 -18.02 6.35 8.84
CA PHE A 19 -17.84 5.91 10.23
C PHE A 19 -18.97 5.02 10.71
N ASN A 20 -20.23 5.38 10.46
CA ASN A 20 -21.39 4.61 10.89
C ASN A 20 -21.44 3.25 10.20
N LEU A 21 -21.09 3.17 8.92
CA LEU A 21 -20.95 1.91 8.18
C LEU A 21 -19.91 1.01 8.84
N LEU A 22 -18.70 1.53 9.04
CA LEU A 22 -17.59 0.82 9.67
C LEU A 22 -17.91 0.37 11.10
N LYS A 23 -18.56 1.25 11.88
CA LYS A 23 -18.97 0.95 13.25
C LYS A 23 -20.04 -0.14 13.29
N THR A 24 -21.02 -0.10 12.40
CA THR A 24 -22.07 -1.11 12.30
C THR A 24 -21.47 -2.48 11.99
N ALA A 25 -20.56 -2.55 11.04
CA ALA A 25 -19.86 -3.78 10.70
C ALA A 25 -19.02 -4.30 11.88
N LYS A 26 -18.30 -3.43 12.59
CA LYS A 26 -17.56 -3.78 13.81
C LYS A 26 -18.48 -4.33 14.88
N ASP A 27 -19.56 -3.63 15.21
CA ASP A 27 -20.50 -4.01 16.26
C ASP A 27 -21.23 -5.33 15.94
N SER A 28 -21.38 -5.67 14.66
CA SER A 28 -21.94 -6.95 14.20
C SER A 28 -20.97 -8.14 14.32
N GLY A 29 -19.69 -7.87 14.63
CA GLY A 29 -18.66 -8.89 14.73
C GLY A 29 -18.11 -9.39 13.39
N VAL A 30 -18.33 -8.66 12.30
CA VAL A 30 -17.77 -9.00 10.97
C VAL A 30 -16.24 -8.89 10.98
N TYR A 31 -15.69 -7.87 11.66
CA TYR A 31 -14.25 -7.71 11.75
C TYR A 31 -13.66 -8.56 12.87
N GLN A 32 -12.68 -9.39 12.51
CA GLN A 32 -11.95 -10.21 13.47
C GLN A 32 -11.02 -9.36 14.34
N ALA A 33 -10.28 -8.44 13.71
CA ALA A 33 -9.32 -7.57 14.38
C ALA A 33 -8.97 -6.36 13.51
N PHE A 34 -8.45 -5.32 14.15
CA PHE A 34 -7.79 -4.18 13.52
C PHE A 34 -6.31 -4.26 13.89
N VAL A 35 -5.51 -4.76 12.98
CA VAL A 35 -4.08 -5.06 13.19
C VAL A 35 -3.27 -4.61 11.98
N MET A 36 -1.98 -4.53 12.13
CA MET A 36 -1.03 -4.26 11.05
C MET A 36 -0.17 -5.52 10.80
N ASP A 37 0.98 -5.64 11.41
CA ASP A 37 1.95 -6.71 11.13
C ASP A 37 1.41 -8.12 11.38
N GLU A 38 0.43 -8.28 12.27
CA GLU A 38 -0.23 -9.56 12.54
C GLU A 38 -1.06 -10.09 11.35
N VAL A 39 -1.32 -9.25 10.33
CA VAL A 39 -1.98 -9.68 9.08
C VAL A 39 -1.19 -10.81 8.44
N PHE A 40 0.15 -10.74 8.39
CA PHE A 40 0.99 -11.81 7.87
C PHE A 40 0.66 -13.16 8.47
N GLN A 41 0.73 -13.28 9.79
CA GLN A 41 0.47 -14.54 10.50
C GLN A 41 -0.97 -15.04 10.31
N LYS A 42 -1.94 -14.12 10.19
CA LYS A 42 -3.35 -14.48 10.00
C LYS A 42 -3.63 -15.01 8.61
N MET A 43 -3.09 -14.35 7.59
CA MET A 43 -3.31 -14.73 6.19
C MET A 43 -2.48 -15.96 5.81
N GLU A 44 -1.21 -15.98 6.11
CA GLU A 44 -0.32 -17.14 5.87
C GLU A 44 -0.80 -18.41 6.60
N GLY A 45 -1.28 -18.25 7.82
CA GLY A 45 -1.82 -19.35 8.62
C GLY A 45 -3.27 -19.75 8.32
N GLY A 46 -3.94 -19.10 7.34
CA GLY A 46 -5.33 -19.37 7.01
C GLY A 46 -6.33 -19.02 8.12
N ASN A 47 -5.96 -18.11 9.04
CA ASN A 47 -6.76 -17.72 10.20
C ASN A 47 -7.66 -16.50 9.94
N ALA A 48 -7.58 -15.90 8.77
CA ALA A 48 -8.46 -14.85 8.29
C ALA A 48 -8.85 -15.11 6.84
N ALA A 49 -10.10 -14.85 6.48
CA ALA A 49 -10.60 -15.08 5.14
C ALA A 49 -10.33 -13.91 4.19
N ILE A 50 -10.32 -12.67 4.72
CA ILE A 50 -10.08 -11.44 3.97
C ILE A 50 -9.31 -10.47 4.87
N ALA A 51 -8.33 -9.80 4.29
CA ALA A 51 -7.63 -8.68 4.93
C ALA A 51 -7.45 -7.54 3.92
N MET A 52 -7.48 -6.30 4.40
CA MET A 52 -7.05 -5.14 3.65
C MET A 52 -5.57 -4.92 3.97
N TYR A 53 -4.71 -5.01 2.94
CA TYR A 53 -3.27 -4.88 3.15
C TYR A 53 -2.56 -4.40 1.88
N TYR A 54 -1.24 -4.28 1.94
CA TYR A 54 -0.42 -3.72 0.86
C TYR A 54 -0.10 -4.76 -0.20
N ALA A 55 0.00 -4.33 -1.46
CA ALA A 55 0.22 -5.18 -2.62
C ALA A 55 1.56 -5.95 -2.55
N GLY A 56 2.66 -5.27 -2.23
CA GLY A 56 3.98 -5.91 -2.11
C GLY A 56 4.04 -6.92 -0.96
N ASP A 57 3.41 -6.60 0.17
CA ASP A 57 3.33 -7.52 1.31
C ASP A 57 2.48 -8.77 0.99
N TYR A 58 1.46 -8.63 0.14
CA TYR A 58 0.74 -9.80 -0.38
C TYR A 58 1.67 -10.74 -1.14
N LEU A 59 2.53 -10.23 -2.01
CA LEU A 59 3.49 -11.05 -2.75
C LEU A 59 4.47 -11.78 -1.82
N THR A 60 4.88 -11.13 -0.73
CA THR A 60 5.68 -11.78 0.32
C THR A 60 4.89 -12.88 1.06
N MET A 61 3.61 -12.65 1.37
CA MET A 61 2.76 -13.67 2.01
C MET A 61 2.47 -14.85 1.08
N LEU A 62 2.39 -14.61 -0.23
CA LEU A 62 2.15 -15.64 -1.24
C LEU A 62 3.25 -16.71 -1.24
N GLU A 63 4.49 -16.35 -0.90
CA GLU A 63 5.59 -17.30 -0.76
C GLU A 63 5.34 -18.36 0.33
N ASN A 64 4.53 -18.04 1.35
CA ASN A 64 4.20 -18.92 2.47
C ASN A 64 2.80 -19.52 2.38
N ASN A 65 1.91 -18.99 1.54
CA ASN A 65 0.56 -19.50 1.34
C ASN A 65 0.06 -19.22 -0.08
N GLU A 66 0.18 -20.20 -0.95
CA GLU A 66 -0.21 -20.12 -2.37
C GLU A 66 -1.74 -20.01 -2.59
N ASP A 67 -2.56 -20.24 -1.56
CA ASP A 67 -4.01 -20.10 -1.64
C ASP A 67 -4.49 -18.64 -1.52
N LEU A 68 -3.59 -17.69 -1.28
CA LEU A 68 -3.93 -16.27 -1.21
C LEU A 68 -4.17 -15.70 -2.60
N ALA A 69 -5.10 -14.74 -2.69
CA ALA A 69 -5.35 -13.96 -3.90
C ALA A 69 -5.43 -12.47 -3.54
N PHE A 70 -5.04 -11.62 -4.48
CA PHE A 70 -5.08 -10.17 -4.35
C PHE A 70 -6.10 -9.57 -5.32
N VAL A 71 -6.82 -8.55 -4.88
CA VAL A 71 -7.77 -7.82 -5.70
C VAL A 71 -7.82 -6.36 -5.32
N ILE A 72 -7.88 -5.48 -6.31
CA ILE A 72 -8.29 -4.08 -6.13
C ILE A 72 -9.78 -4.04 -6.39
N PRO A 73 -10.63 -3.65 -5.40
CA PRO A 73 -12.08 -3.59 -5.56
C PRO A 73 -12.52 -2.70 -6.73
N GLU A 74 -13.70 -2.97 -7.30
CA GLU A 74 -14.27 -2.15 -8.38
C GLU A 74 -14.46 -0.68 -7.96
N GLU A 75 -14.72 -0.45 -6.68
CA GLU A 75 -14.83 0.89 -6.07
C GLU A 75 -13.50 1.62 -6.01
N GLY A 76 -12.40 0.92 -6.26
CA GLY A 76 -11.05 1.45 -6.20
C GLY A 76 -10.38 1.27 -4.84
N SER A 77 -9.20 1.86 -4.71
CA SER A 77 -8.39 1.82 -3.49
C SER A 77 -7.59 3.12 -3.34
N ASN A 78 -6.75 3.20 -2.32
CA ASN A 78 -5.69 4.20 -2.30
C ASN A 78 -4.43 3.67 -2.98
N TRP A 79 -3.67 4.56 -3.58
CA TRP A 79 -2.27 4.30 -3.90
C TRP A 79 -1.38 5.35 -3.22
N PHE A 80 -0.14 5.03 -2.98
CA PHE A 80 0.77 5.89 -2.22
C PHE A 80 2.19 5.83 -2.76
N VAL A 81 3.00 6.78 -2.35
CA VAL A 81 4.42 6.86 -2.68
C VAL A 81 5.18 7.10 -1.39
N ASP A 82 6.11 6.22 -1.07
CA ASP A 82 7.05 6.43 0.02
C ASP A 82 8.15 7.39 -0.42
N ALA A 83 8.54 8.28 0.47
CA ALA A 83 9.50 9.33 0.17
C ALA A 83 10.60 9.44 1.22
N MET A 84 11.84 9.54 0.75
CA MET A 84 12.96 9.91 1.60
C MET A 84 13.08 11.43 1.71
N CYS A 85 13.17 11.94 2.94
CA CYS A 85 13.27 13.36 3.21
C CYS A 85 14.54 13.71 3.97
N VAL A 86 15.22 14.78 3.55
CA VAL A 86 16.34 15.34 4.29
C VAL A 86 15.85 16.44 5.23
N LEU A 87 16.05 16.25 6.53
CA LEU A 87 15.63 17.24 7.52
C LEU A 87 16.31 18.58 7.26
N LYS A 88 15.54 19.67 7.37
CA LYS A 88 16.05 21.03 7.18
C LYS A 88 17.19 21.39 8.14
N SER A 89 17.15 20.82 9.36
CA SER A 89 18.14 20.98 10.42
C SER A 89 19.37 20.07 10.30
N SER A 90 19.37 19.10 9.36
CA SER A 90 20.49 18.16 9.19
C SER A 90 21.81 18.89 8.92
N GLN A 91 22.87 18.45 9.59
CA GLN A 91 24.25 18.90 9.34
C GLN A 91 24.98 17.99 8.31
N HIS A 92 24.33 16.90 7.88
CA HIS A 92 24.87 15.87 6.97
C HIS A 92 24.06 15.78 5.67
N LYS A 93 23.74 16.94 5.09
CA LYS A 93 22.89 16.98 3.89
C LYS A 93 23.57 16.43 2.66
N ALA A 94 24.89 16.63 2.52
CA ALA A 94 25.65 16.11 1.39
C ALA A 94 25.64 14.58 1.39
N GLU A 95 25.91 13.96 2.52
CA GLU A 95 25.90 12.52 2.70
C GLU A 95 24.48 11.94 2.52
N ALA A 96 23.46 12.66 2.99
CA ALA A 96 22.07 12.26 2.79
C ALA A 96 21.67 12.28 1.30
N TYR A 97 22.10 13.28 0.54
CA TYR A 97 21.87 13.32 -0.90
C TYR A 97 22.64 12.23 -1.66
N GLU A 98 23.86 11.91 -1.24
CA GLU A 98 24.62 10.79 -1.80
C GLU A 98 23.92 9.45 -1.57
N TRP A 99 23.37 9.25 -0.35
CA TRP A 99 22.57 8.09 -0.04
C TRP A 99 21.31 8.01 -0.89
N ILE A 100 20.55 9.11 -1.02
CA ILE A 100 19.34 9.16 -1.85
C ILE A 100 19.68 8.86 -3.31
N ASN A 101 20.77 9.42 -3.85
CA ASN A 101 21.20 9.15 -5.21
C ASN A 101 21.60 7.68 -5.41
N PHE A 102 22.25 7.08 -4.42
CA PHE A 102 22.59 5.66 -4.46
C PHE A 102 21.33 4.78 -4.49
N ILE A 103 20.40 5.02 -3.58
CA ILE A 103 19.12 4.27 -3.53
C ILE A 103 18.27 4.50 -4.79
N ALA A 104 18.32 5.70 -5.38
CA ALA A 104 17.61 6.04 -6.61
C ALA A 104 18.24 5.48 -7.90
N SER A 105 19.44 4.86 -7.82
CA SER A 105 20.09 4.26 -8.99
C SER A 105 19.32 3.04 -9.50
N THR A 106 19.44 2.72 -10.78
CA THR A 106 18.79 1.58 -11.41
C THR A 106 19.13 0.27 -10.71
N ASP A 107 20.43 0.01 -10.48
CA ASP A 107 20.91 -1.22 -9.80
C ASP A 107 20.31 -1.38 -8.40
N SER A 108 20.30 -0.29 -7.60
CA SER A 108 19.73 -0.32 -6.25
C SER A 108 18.22 -0.54 -6.27
N ASN A 109 17.52 0.04 -7.24
CA ASN A 109 16.08 -0.15 -7.38
C ASN A 109 15.73 -1.57 -7.84
N LEU A 110 16.47 -2.15 -8.77
CA LEU A 110 16.28 -3.56 -9.17
C LEU A 110 16.41 -4.49 -7.95
N ALA A 111 17.46 -4.34 -7.15
CA ALA A 111 17.64 -5.13 -5.94
C ALA A 111 16.55 -4.87 -4.88
N ASN A 112 16.07 -3.64 -4.75
CA ASN A 112 14.96 -3.34 -3.84
C ASN A 112 13.65 -3.96 -4.32
N MET A 113 13.31 -3.83 -5.59
CA MET A 113 12.10 -4.43 -6.17
C MET A 113 12.06 -5.93 -5.95
N ASP A 114 13.20 -6.59 -6.14
CA ASP A 114 13.38 -8.03 -5.93
C ASP A 114 13.19 -8.46 -4.46
N TYR A 115 13.56 -7.59 -3.53
CA TYR A 115 13.49 -7.90 -2.11
C TYR A 115 12.16 -7.55 -1.45
N ILE A 116 11.54 -6.42 -1.85
CA ILE A 116 10.33 -5.91 -1.16
C ILE A 116 9.05 -6.01 -2.00
N TRP A 117 9.14 -6.43 -3.25
CA TRP A 117 8.00 -6.60 -4.17
C TRP A 117 7.18 -5.32 -4.41
N TYR A 118 7.81 -4.14 -4.34
CA TYR A 118 7.17 -2.86 -4.65
C TYR A 118 7.76 -2.22 -5.90
N ALA A 119 6.90 -1.56 -6.69
CA ALA A 119 7.33 -0.82 -7.86
C ALA A 119 8.30 0.29 -7.51
N SER A 120 9.32 0.46 -8.35
CA SER A 120 10.26 1.57 -8.24
C SER A 120 9.70 2.85 -8.88
N PRO A 121 9.99 4.03 -8.31
CA PRO A 121 9.81 5.31 -9.00
C PRO A 121 10.83 5.53 -10.13
N ASN A 122 11.87 4.70 -10.24
CA ASN A 122 12.84 4.71 -11.32
C ASN A 122 12.27 3.93 -12.52
N ALA A 123 11.88 4.67 -13.59
CA ALA A 123 11.24 4.07 -14.77
C ALA A 123 12.14 3.10 -15.52
N GLU A 124 13.47 3.30 -15.50
CA GLU A 124 14.43 2.39 -16.11
C GLU A 124 14.48 1.06 -15.35
N ALA A 125 14.61 1.11 -14.02
CA ALA A 125 14.57 -0.09 -13.18
C ALA A 125 13.27 -0.87 -13.35
N LEU A 126 12.12 -0.16 -13.39
CA LEU A 126 10.82 -0.79 -13.59
C LEU A 126 10.74 -1.52 -14.94
N ALA A 127 11.26 -0.91 -16.00
CA ALA A 127 11.26 -1.51 -17.35
C ALA A 127 12.23 -2.70 -17.47
N GLU A 128 13.34 -2.67 -16.74
CA GLU A 128 14.39 -3.71 -16.78
C GLU A 128 14.10 -4.89 -15.84
N TYR A 129 13.20 -4.71 -14.85
CA TYR A 129 12.99 -5.71 -13.80
C TYR A 129 12.60 -7.11 -14.31
N PRO A 130 11.74 -7.28 -15.34
CA PRO A 130 11.45 -8.62 -15.84
C PRO A 130 12.67 -9.37 -16.37
N ALA A 131 13.58 -8.67 -17.06
CA ALA A 131 14.82 -9.25 -17.54
C ALA A 131 15.81 -9.54 -16.40
N TYR A 132 15.89 -8.65 -15.42
CA TYR A 132 16.67 -8.85 -14.20
C TYR A 132 16.20 -10.09 -13.44
N TYR A 133 14.87 -10.25 -13.26
CA TYR A 133 14.28 -11.41 -12.59
C TYR A 133 14.63 -12.72 -13.32
N GLU A 134 14.49 -12.77 -14.65
CA GLU A 134 14.84 -13.95 -15.44
C GLU A 134 16.34 -14.28 -15.33
N GLU A 135 17.21 -13.29 -15.27
CA GLU A 135 18.66 -13.51 -15.07
C GLU A 135 18.95 -14.10 -13.68
N GLN A 136 18.27 -13.63 -12.63
CA GLN A 136 18.51 -14.09 -11.25
C GLN A 136 17.96 -15.49 -10.99
N TYR A 137 16.77 -15.82 -11.52
CA TYR A 137 16.02 -17.03 -11.14
C TYR A 137 15.97 -18.08 -12.27
N GLY A 138 16.33 -17.73 -13.50
CA GLY A 138 16.35 -18.63 -14.65
C GLY A 138 14.97 -18.93 -15.22
N GLU A 139 13.95 -18.19 -14.81
CA GLU A 139 12.58 -18.27 -15.28
C GLU A 139 11.96 -16.87 -15.44
N PRO A 140 11.04 -16.67 -16.39
CA PRO A 140 10.42 -15.40 -16.61
C PRO A 140 9.54 -15.00 -15.40
N LEU A 141 9.52 -13.70 -15.09
CA LEU A 141 8.60 -13.14 -14.11
C LEU A 141 7.15 -13.33 -14.60
N ASP A 142 6.29 -13.85 -13.72
CA ASP A 142 4.87 -13.98 -14.01
C ASP A 142 4.22 -12.60 -14.22
N GLU A 143 3.40 -12.50 -15.28
CA GLU A 143 2.73 -11.23 -15.65
C GLU A 143 1.74 -10.77 -14.57
N GLU A 144 1.06 -11.68 -13.88
CA GLU A 144 0.13 -11.35 -12.81
C GLU A 144 0.90 -10.78 -11.61
N ILE A 145 2.01 -11.41 -11.23
CA ILE A 145 2.90 -10.91 -10.16
C ILE A 145 3.44 -9.52 -10.51
N TYR A 146 3.91 -9.33 -11.75
CA TYR A 146 4.39 -8.02 -12.19
C TYR A 146 3.30 -6.95 -12.13
N ASN A 147 2.07 -7.28 -12.55
CA ASN A 147 0.93 -6.36 -12.53
C ASN A 147 0.44 -6.03 -11.11
N ILE A 148 0.63 -6.91 -10.14
CA ILE A 148 0.35 -6.62 -8.72
C ILE A 148 1.42 -5.67 -8.16
N MET A 149 2.68 -5.89 -8.48
CA MET A 149 3.79 -5.03 -8.07
C MET A 149 3.72 -3.65 -8.74
N ALA A 150 3.52 -3.62 -10.05
CA ALA A 150 3.48 -2.43 -10.90
C ALA A 150 2.08 -2.25 -11.50
N ILE A 151 1.14 -1.84 -10.65
CA ILE A 151 -0.30 -1.74 -10.96
C ILE A 151 -0.53 -1.05 -12.31
N PRO A 152 -1.26 -1.69 -13.25
CA PRO A 152 -1.59 -1.12 -14.55
C PRO A 152 -2.36 0.21 -14.45
N ASP A 153 -2.21 1.06 -15.46
CA ASP A 153 -2.86 2.36 -15.50
C ASP A 153 -4.38 2.28 -15.34
N GLU A 154 -5.03 1.30 -15.95
CA GLU A 154 -6.48 1.08 -15.85
C GLU A 154 -6.93 0.82 -14.41
N GLU A 155 -6.17 0.03 -13.65
CA GLU A 155 -6.44 -0.22 -12.24
C GLU A 155 -6.15 1.04 -11.40
N ARG A 156 -5.07 1.74 -11.71
CA ARG A 156 -4.66 2.96 -11.00
C ARG A 156 -5.65 4.11 -11.19
N GLU A 157 -6.34 4.19 -12.34
CA GLU A 157 -7.37 5.21 -12.59
C GLU A 157 -8.56 5.11 -11.61
N ARG A 158 -8.79 3.95 -11.01
CA ARG A 158 -9.81 3.73 -9.98
C ARG A 158 -9.31 4.05 -8.56
N CYS A 159 -8.02 4.30 -8.40
CA CYS A 159 -7.41 4.55 -7.11
C CYS A 159 -7.18 6.04 -6.89
N GLU A 160 -7.23 6.46 -5.63
CA GLU A 160 -6.94 7.83 -5.24
C GLU A 160 -5.66 7.90 -4.40
N ILE A 161 -4.89 8.98 -4.57
CA ILE A 161 -3.74 9.27 -3.70
C ILE A 161 -4.20 10.12 -2.52
N TYR A 162 -3.69 9.84 -1.31
CA TYR A 162 -3.94 10.69 -0.16
C TYR A 162 -3.33 12.08 -0.33
N VAL A 163 -4.11 13.10 -0.01
CA VAL A 163 -3.65 14.49 0.03
C VAL A 163 -3.60 15.01 1.47
N ASN A 164 -2.89 16.11 1.68
CA ASN A 164 -2.84 16.75 2.98
C ASN A 164 -4.19 17.44 3.29
N LEU A 165 -4.94 16.87 4.23
CA LEU A 165 -6.24 17.39 4.63
C LEU A 165 -6.12 18.60 5.57
N PRO A 166 -7.13 19.50 5.62
CA PRO A 166 -7.21 20.57 6.61
C PRO A 166 -7.14 20.02 8.03
N GLN A 167 -6.50 20.77 8.94
CA GLN A 167 -6.30 20.32 10.31
C GLN A 167 -7.60 20.06 11.08
N GLU A 168 -8.66 20.77 10.78
CA GLU A 168 -10.00 20.54 11.36
C GLU A 168 -10.58 19.19 10.92
N THR A 169 -10.38 18.82 9.64
CA THR A 169 -10.79 17.52 9.11
C THR A 169 -10.00 16.40 9.79
N LEU A 170 -8.68 16.54 9.91
CA LEU A 170 -7.84 15.56 10.62
C LEU A 170 -8.29 15.34 12.06
N LYS A 171 -8.58 16.42 12.80
CA LYS A 171 -9.12 16.31 14.18
C LYS A 171 -10.48 15.58 14.22
N PHE A 172 -11.29 15.76 13.16
CA PHE A 172 -12.56 15.08 13.08
C PHE A 172 -12.37 13.58 12.81
N TYR A 173 -11.44 13.22 11.92
CA TYR A 173 -11.00 11.84 11.72
C TYR A 173 -10.53 11.20 13.02
N ASP A 174 -9.62 11.84 13.74
CA ASP A 174 -9.08 11.35 15.01
C ASP A 174 -10.20 11.09 16.04
N LYS A 175 -11.18 11.99 16.10
CA LYS A 175 -12.35 11.83 16.96
C LYS A 175 -13.17 10.59 16.58
N LEU A 176 -13.48 10.41 15.30
CA LEU A 176 -14.25 9.27 14.81
C LEU A 176 -13.49 7.96 15.05
N TRP A 177 -12.19 7.94 14.76
CA TRP A 177 -11.34 6.78 15.00
C TRP A 177 -11.28 6.39 16.48
N THR A 178 -11.14 7.38 17.36
CA THR A 178 -11.18 7.16 18.82
C THR A 178 -12.54 6.58 19.26
N GLN A 179 -13.65 7.02 18.66
CA GLN A 179 -14.99 6.49 18.96
C GLN A 179 -15.20 5.07 18.44
N LEU A 180 -14.50 4.69 17.37
CA LEU A 180 -14.50 3.32 16.89
C LEU A 180 -13.93 2.35 17.92
N GLY A 181 -12.97 2.80 18.74
CA GLY A 181 -12.40 2.02 19.85
C GLY A 181 -11.56 0.84 19.38
N VAL A 182 -10.67 1.09 18.43
CA VAL A 182 -9.71 0.15 17.85
C VAL A 182 -8.29 0.57 18.16
#